data_3b620da1d63bbabfca7ecbe82ec682f1
#
_entry.id   3b620da1d63bbabfca7ecbe82ec682f1
#
_cell.length_a   1.000
_cell.length_b   1.000
_cell.length_c   1.000
_cell.angle_alpha   90.00
_cell.angle_beta   90.00
_cell.angle_gamma   90.00
#
_symmetry.space_group_name_H-M   'P 1'
#
loop_
_entity.id
_entity.type
_entity.pdbx_description
1 polymer ?
#
loop_
_entity_poly.entity_id
_entity_poly.type
_entity_poly.pdbx_seq_one_letter_code
_entity_poly.pdbx_strand_id
1 'polypeptide(L)'
;MRKVIPPRMVGPYMSGQRSVIAGYVHRVHDVVFRNAADAFYVLGLGYEGSDFKPDMTELYFLCWQAREIDGYVPVTAHGPASRVEFYLEPIQIPVGTTLCRLADGGEDPIAWYDGLAWRRPAREG
;
A
#
# COMPACT_ATOMS: atom_id res chain seq x y z
N MET A 1 9.10 -0.10 2.31
CA MET A 1 7.84 0.39 2.91
C MET A 1 6.65 0.03 2.05
N ARG A 2 5.52 -0.13 2.68
CA ARG A 2 4.28 -0.49 2.01
C ARG A 2 3.12 0.29 2.62
N LYS A 3 2.21 0.76 1.77
CA LYS A 3 0.98 1.42 2.18
C LYS A 3 -0.20 0.74 1.50
N VAL A 4 -1.19 0.31 2.30
CA VAL A 4 -2.47 -0.14 1.76
C VAL A 4 -3.27 1.05 1.26
N ILE A 5 -3.87 0.93 0.08
CA ILE A 5 -4.75 1.94 -0.49
C ILE A 5 -6.10 1.32 -0.84
N PRO A 6 -7.21 2.04 -0.65
CA PRO A 6 -8.50 1.54 -1.07
C PRO A 6 -8.57 1.45 -2.62
N PRO A 7 -9.35 0.51 -3.17
CA PRO A 7 -9.46 0.35 -4.63
C PRO A 7 -9.81 1.63 -5.38
N ARG A 8 -10.61 2.52 -4.79
CA ARG A 8 -10.98 3.80 -5.40
C ARG A 8 -9.80 4.75 -5.63
N MET A 9 -8.67 4.51 -4.95
CA MET A 9 -7.48 5.35 -5.09
C MET A 9 -6.55 4.90 -6.22
N VAL A 10 -6.75 3.72 -6.77
CA VAL A 10 -5.91 3.19 -7.85
C VAL A 10 -5.96 4.10 -9.09
N GLY A 11 -7.16 4.49 -9.52
CA GLY A 11 -7.34 5.39 -10.65
C GLY A 11 -6.63 6.73 -10.47
N PRO A 12 -6.87 7.46 -9.35
CA PRO A 12 -6.18 8.72 -9.07
C PRO A 12 -4.65 8.61 -9.09
N TYR A 13 -4.08 7.54 -8.53
CA TYR A 13 -2.63 7.34 -8.61
C TYR A 13 -2.17 7.08 -10.05
N MET A 14 -2.82 6.17 -10.74
CA MET A 14 -2.43 5.77 -12.11
C MET A 14 -2.54 6.93 -13.11
N SER A 15 -3.49 7.83 -12.93
CA SER A 15 -3.69 8.98 -13.80
C SER A 15 -2.78 10.17 -13.50
N GLY A 16 -2.05 10.12 -12.38
CA GLY A 16 -1.24 11.23 -11.90
C GLY A 16 -2.03 12.31 -11.16
N GLN A 17 -3.32 12.11 -10.96
CA GLN A 17 -4.16 13.03 -10.19
C GLN A 17 -3.72 13.11 -8.74
N ARG A 18 -3.27 11.98 -8.17
CA ARG A 18 -2.65 11.92 -6.85
C ARG A 18 -1.17 11.56 -7.02
N SER A 19 -0.30 12.44 -6.56
CA SER A 19 1.15 12.34 -6.77
C SER A 19 1.94 12.21 -5.47
N VAL A 20 1.27 12.05 -4.33
CA VAL A 20 1.92 11.97 -3.01
C VAL A 20 1.49 10.73 -2.25
N ILE A 21 2.37 10.27 -1.38
CA ILE A 21 2.09 9.21 -0.40
C ILE A 21 2.14 9.83 0.98
N ALA A 22 1.15 9.56 1.81
CA ALA A 22 1.05 10.08 3.17
C ALA A 22 0.24 9.15 4.05
N GLY A 23 0.38 9.31 5.36
CA GLY A 23 -0.41 8.60 6.35
C GLY A 23 0.29 7.35 6.86
N TYR A 24 -0.49 6.34 7.23
CA TYR A 24 0.06 5.15 7.88
C TYR A 24 0.70 4.20 6.88
N VAL A 25 1.92 3.80 7.18
CA VAL A 25 2.73 2.88 6.36
C VAL A 25 3.40 1.85 7.26
N HIS A 26 3.83 0.74 6.69
CA HIS A 26 4.56 -0.30 7.43
C HIS A 26 5.67 -0.89 6.57
N ARG A 27 6.65 -1.54 7.22
CA ARG A 27 7.68 -2.30 6.52
C ARG A 27 7.09 -3.59 5.97
N VAL A 28 7.44 -3.92 4.73
CA VAL A 28 6.91 -5.12 4.05
C VAL A 28 7.14 -6.40 4.88
N HIS A 29 8.30 -6.51 5.53
CA HIS A 29 8.67 -7.71 6.29
C HIS A 29 8.06 -7.79 7.70
N ASP A 30 7.48 -6.70 8.21
CA ASP A 30 6.91 -6.67 9.56
C ASP A 30 5.53 -7.33 9.62
N VAL A 31 4.88 -7.50 8.49
CA VAL A 31 3.52 -8.05 8.42
C VAL A 31 3.42 -9.02 7.25
N VAL A 32 2.92 -10.21 7.51
CA VAL A 32 2.65 -11.22 6.49
C VAL A 32 1.17 -11.55 6.48
N PHE A 33 0.57 -11.59 5.30
CA PHE A 33 -0.83 -11.98 5.12
C PHE A 33 -0.97 -12.76 3.81
N ARG A 34 -1.98 -13.61 3.75
CA ARG A 34 -2.20 -14.56 2.65
C ARG A 34 -3.18 -14.05 1.60
N ASN A 35 -4.14 -13.23 2.01
CA ASN A 35 -5.21 -12.74 1.14
C ASN A 35 -5.77 -11.43 1.70
N ALA A 36 -6.75 -10.84 0.99
CA ALA A 36 -7.34 -9.58 1.38
C ALA A 36 -8.04 -9.64 2.75
N ALA A 37 -8.74 -10.72 3.07
CA ALA A 37 -9.43 -10.87 4.35
C ALA A 37 -8.43 -10.93 5.51
N ASP A 38 -7.35 -11.65 5.34
CA ASP A 38 -6.26 -11.74 6.32
C ASP A 38 -5.59 -10.37 6.52
N ALA A 39 -5.30 -9.67 5.42
CA ALA A 39 -4.72 -8.33 5.47
C ALA A 39 -5.65 -7.33 6.17
N PHE A 40 -6.95 -7.39 5.90
CA PHE A 40 -7.94 -6.54 6.56
C PHE A 40 -7.85 -6.69 8.08
N TYR A 41 -7.80 -7.93 8.56
CA TYR A 41 -7.69 -8.22 9.99
C TYR A 41 -6.33 -7.81 10.57
N VAL A 42 -5.25 -8.24 9.95
CA VAL A 42 -3.88 -8.04 10.46
C VAL A 42 -3.50 -6.56 10.47
N LEU A 43 -3.90 -5.81 9.45
CA LEU A 43 -3.61 -4.39 9.33
C LEU A 43 -4.59 -3.49 10.09
N GLY A 44 -5.63 -4.08 10.70
CA GLY A 44 -6.60 -3.30 11.47
C GLY A 44 -7.40 -2.32 10.62
N LEU A 45 -7.85 -2.75 9.44
CA LEU A 45 -8.52 -1.86 8.48
C LEU A 45 -10.00 -1.60 8.80
N GLY A 46 -10.54 -2.23 9.84
CA GLY A 46 -11.94 -2.12 10.23
C GLY A 46 -12.26 -0.94 11.16
N TYR A 47 -11.51 0.14 11.12
CA TYR A 47 -11.75 1.32 11.93
C TYR A 47 -12.97 2.11 11.44
N GLU A 48 -13.53 2.94 12.31
CA GLU A 48 -14.70 3.76 11.98
C GLU A 48 -14.38 4.72 10.81
N GLY A 49 -15.26 4.76 9.82
CA GLY A 49 -15.07 5.58 8.62
C GLY A 49 -14.12 4.97 7.59
N SER A 50 -13.68 3.73 7.79
CA SER A 50 -12.77 3.07 6.86
C SER A 50 -13.41 2.82 5.50
N ASP A 51 -12.63 3.05 4.43
CA ASP A 51 -13.01 2.66 3.07
C ASP A 51 -12.86 1.15 2.81
N PHE A 52 -12.22 0.44 3.73
CA PHE A 52 -12.00 -1.00 3.62
C PHE A 52 -13.15 -1.77 4.24
N LYS A 53 -13.50 -2.90 3.63
CA LYS A 53 -14.59 -3.77 4.09
C LYS A 53 -14.06 -5.19 4.34
N PRO A 54 -14.63 -5.91 5.33
CA PRO A 54 -14.16 -7.26 5.65
C PRO A 54 -14.40 -8.30 4.55
N ASP A 55 -15.33 -8.03 3.64
CA ASP A 55 -15.68 -8.91 2.52
C ASP A 55 -14.94 -8.58 1.21
N MET A 56 -13.99 -7.66 1.23
CA MET A 56 -13.16 -7.36 0.06
C MET A 56 -12.36 -8.58 -0.36
N THR A 57 -12.35 -8.85 -1.67
CA THR A 57 -11.58 -9.96 -2.26
C THR A 57 -10.23 -9.51 -2.78
N GLU A 58 -9.99 -8.21 -2.86
CA GLU A 58 -8.73 -7.64 -3.30
C GLU A 58 -8.38 -6.37 -2.55
N LEU A 59 -7.09 -6.15 -2.38
CA LEU A 59 -6.52 -4.92 -1.85
C LEU A 59 -5.37 -4.48 -2.76
N TYR A 60 -5.01 -3.22 -2.65
CA TYR A 60 -3.89 -2.65 -3.40
C TYR A 60 -2.89 -2.05 -2.44
N PHE A 61 -1.62 -2.11 -2.83
CA PHE A 61 -0.53 -1.57 -2.04
C PHE A 61 0.41 -0.76 -2.92
N LEU A 62 0.89 0.34 -2.36
CA LEU A 62 2.07 1.03 -2.88
C LEU A 62 3.28 0.51 -2.09
N CYS A 63 4.31 0.04 -2.79
CA CYS A 63 5.53 -0.48 -2.20
C CYS A 63 6.72 0.30 -2.75
N TRP A 64 7.60 0.74 -1.87
CA TRP A 64 8.80 1.47 -2.27
C TRP A 64 9.94 1.17 -1.32
N GLN A 65 11.15 1.45 -1.77
CA GLN A 65 12.35 1.32 -0.98
C GLN A 65 12.63 2.65 -0.28
N ALA A 66 12.51 2.67 1.04
CA ALA A 66 12.89 3.82 1.84
C ALA A 66 14.38 3.71 2.12
N ARG A 67 15.17 4.66 1.61
CA ARG A 67 16.62 4.70 1.84
C ARG A 67 16.94 5.22 3.22
N GLU A 68 16.13 6.15 3.71
CA GLU A 68 16.21 6.73 5.05
C GLU A 68 14.82 6.72 5.66
N ILE A 69 14.75 6.45 6.95
CA ILE A 69 13.49 6.46 7.68
C ILE A 69 13.24 7.80 8.38
N ASP A 70 14.03 8.81 8.07
CA ASP A 70 13.82 10.18 8.54
C ASP A 70 12.47 10.71 8.02
N GLY A 71 11.66 11.22 8.90
CA GLY A 71 10.30 11.64 8.57
C GLY A 71 9.23 10.57 8.75
N TYR A 72 9.63 9.33 9.06
CA TYR A 72 8.71 8.27 9.42
C TYR A 72 8.59 8.21 10.94
N VAL A 73 7.42 8.52 11.47
CA VAL A 73 7.19 8.55 12.91
C VAL A 73 6.59 7.22 13.37
N PRO A 74 7.27 6.46 14.23
CA PRO A 74 6.68 5.23 14.76
C PRO A 74 5.41 5.53 15.55
N VAL A 75 4.36 4.71 15.32
CA VAL A 75 3.08 4.85 16.00
C VAL A 75 2.58 3.48 16.44
N THR A 76 1.59 3.46 17.33
CA THR A 76 0.96 2.23 17.76
C THR A 76 0.15 1.62 16.61
N ALA A 77 0.41 0.35 16.30
CA ALA A 77 -0.34 -0.37 15.28
C ALA A 77 -1.81 -0.57 15.68
N HIS A 78 -2.71 -0.48 14.70
CA HIS A 78 -4.14 -0.64 14.92
C HIS A 78 -4.62 -2.09 14.89
N GLY A 79 -3.91 -2.96 14.22
CA GLY A 79 -4.30 -4.36 14.08
C GLY A 79 -3.97 -5.21 15.30
N PRO A 80 -4.43 -6.46 15.33
CA PRO A 80 -4.13 -7.39 16.43
C PRO A 80 -2.68 -7.86 16.45
N ALA A 81 -1.97 -7.77 15.34
CA ALA A 81 -0.55 -8.13 15.27
C ALA A 81 0.30 -7.04 15.91
N SER A 82 1.24 -7.46 16.76
CA SER A 82 2.24 -6.55 17.28
C SER A 82 3.23 -6.21 16.17
N ARG A 83 3.19 -4.97 15.71
CA ARG A 83 4.10 -4.47 14.67
C ARG A 83 4.37 -2.99 14.87
N VAL A 84 5.46 -2.53 14.26
CA VAL A 84 5.73 -1.09 14.16
C VAL A 84 5.05 -0.56 12.91
N GLU A 85 4.19 0.42 13.08
CA GLU A 85 3.57 1.20 12.03
C GLU A 85 4.18 2.60 12.07
N PHE A 86 4.24 3.25 10.92
CA PHE A 86 4.80 4.60 10.82
C PHE A 86 3.76 5.56 10.27
N TYR A 87 3.77 6.78 10.77
CA TYR A 87 3.05 7.89 10.16
C TYR A 87 4.01 8.67 9.27
N LEU A 88 3.59 8.91 8.03
CA LEU A 88 4.40 9.58 7.01
C LEU A 88 3.73 10.88 6.61
N GLU A 89 4.44 11.99 6.79
CA GLU A 89 4.05 13.27 6.17
C GLU A 89 4.12 13.13 4.64
N PRO A 90 3.33 13.90 3.88
CA PRO A 90 3.28 13.74 2.43
C PRO A 90 4.66 13.80 1.79
N ILE A 91 4.97 12.77 1.00
CA ILE A 91 6.16 12.72 0.16
C ILE A 91 5.74 12.51 -1.29
N GLN A 92 6.57 12.94 -2.21
CA GLN A 92 6.37 12.59 -3.62
C GLN A 92 6.60 11.09 -3.80
N ILE A 93 5.87 10.50 -4.74
CA ILE A 93 6.00 9.08 -5.03
C ILE A 93 7.44 8.79 -5.43
N PRO A 94 8.17 7.92 -4.71
CA PRO A 94 9.54 7.57 -5.09
C PRO A 94 9.58 6.87 -6.45
N VAL A 95 10.62 7.16 -7.23
CA VAL A 95 10.88 6.43 -8.48
C VAL A 95 11.10 4.96 -8.14
N GLY A 96 10.46 4.08 -8.91
CA GLY A 96 10.52 2.64 -8.66
C GLY A 96 9.43 2.11 -7.74
N THR A 97 8.56 2.97 -7.20
CA THR A 97 7.41 2.52 -6.43
C THR A 97 6.55 1.59 -7.28
N THR A 98 6.17 0.44 -6.73
CA THR A 98 5.28 -0.51 -7.40
C THR A 98 3.87 -0.40 -6.83
N LEU A 99 2.89 -0.56 -7.70
CA LEU A 99 1.50 -0.76 -7.32
C LEU A 99 1.22 -2.25 -7.42
N CYS A 100 0.89 -2.86 -6.29
CA CYS A 100 0.64 -4.29 -6.19
C CYS A 100 -0.82 -4.55 -5.88
N ARG A 101 -1.36 -5.63 -6.46
CA ARG A 101 -2.70 -6.12 -6.19
C ARG A 101 -2.61 -7.42 -5.40
N LEU A 102 -3.28 -7.46 -4.26
CA LEU A 102 -3.43 -8.67 -3.45
C LEU A 102 -4.82 -9.25 -3.71
N ALA A 103 -4.86 -10.46 -4.23
CA ALA A 103 -6.08 -11.23 -4.49
C ALA A 103 -5.85 -12.68 -4.11
N ASP A 104 -6.79 -13.57 -4.44
CA ASP A 104 -6.73 -14.98 -4.01
C ASP A 104 -5.49 -15.74 -4.50
N GLY A 105 -4.89 -15.32 -5.60
CA GLY A 105 -3.67 -15.93 -6.14
C GLY A 105 -2.38 -15.40 -5.52
N GLY A 106 -2.45 -14.45 -4.59
CA GLY A 106 -1.29 -13.80 -3.99
C GLY A 106 -1.15 -12.34 -4.42
N GLU A 107 0.02 -11.79 -4.21
CA GLU A 107 0.32 -10.39 -4.48
C GLU A 107 1.08 -10.25 -5.81
N ASP A 108 0.53 -9.45 -6.73
CA ASP A 108 1.13 -9.22 -8.04
C ASP A 108 1.41 -7.73 -8.28
N PRO A 109 2.60 -7.37 -8.76
CA PRO A 109 2.85 -6.00 -9.20
C PRO A 109 2.11 -5.75 -10.52
N ILE A 110 1.31 -4.69 -10.58
CA ILE A 110 0.52 -4.33 -11.76
C ILE A 110 1.02 -3.07 -12.45
N ALA A 111 1.84 -2.27 -11.79
CA ALA A 111 2.44 -1.07 -12.37
C ALA A 111 3.64 -0.62 -11.54
N TRP A 112 4.49 0.21 -12.13
CA TRP A 112 5.57 0.87 -11.42
C TRP A 112 5.70 2.32 -11.88
N TYR A 113 6.21 3.16 -10.99
CA TYR A 113 6.37 4.58 -11.24
C TYR A 113 7.78 4.88 -11.74
N ASP A 114 7.90 5.49 -12.92
CA ASP A 114 9.20 5.79 -13.53
C ASP A 114 9.74 7.19 -13.22
N GLY A 115 9.03 7.95 -12.39
CA GLY A 115 9.35 9.33 -12.05
C GLY A 115 8.53 10.36 -12.82
N LEU A 116 7.88 9.96 -13.91
CA LEU A 116 7.03 10.80 -14.75
C LEU A 116 5.62 10.26 -14.83
N ALA A 117 5.47 8.95 -14.96
CA ALA A 117 4.19 8.29 -15.13
C ALA A 117 4.25 6.86 -14.61
N TRP A 118 3.09 6.27 -14.42
CA TRP A 118 2.97 4.86 -14.11
C TRP A 118 3.08 4.04 -15.38
N ARG A 119 3.90 3.01 -15.33
CA ARG A 119 4.12 2.05 -16.42
C ARG A 119 3.50 0.72 -16.06
N ARG A 120 2.88 0.07 -17.02
CA ARG A 120 2.33 -1.28 -16.85
C ARG A 120 3.26 -2.30 -17.50
N PRO A 121 3.32 -3.55 -16.97
CA PRO A 121 4.04 -4.61 -17.65
C PRO A 121 3.51 -4.79 -19.07
N ALA A 122 4.41 -5.11 -20.01
CA ALA A 122 4.01 -5.47 -21.36
C ALA A 122 3.12 -6.70 -21.29
N ARG A 123 1.96 -6.67 -21.98
CA ARG A 123 1.15 -7.88 -22.13
C ARG A 123 1.94 -8.86 -22.99
N GLU A 124 2.15 -10.04 -22.47
CA GLU A 124 2.54 -11.17 -23.31
C GLU A 124 1.38 -11.46 -24.24
N GLY A 125 1.63 -11.28 -25.50
CA GLY A 125 0.63 -11.39 -26.56
C GLY A 125 0.04 -12.76 -26.73
#